data_e541b73ae3dc6c27d8bc15825939ff34
#
_entry.id   e541b73ae3dc6c27d8bc15825939ff34
#
_cell.length_a   1.000
_cell.length_b   1.000
_cell.length_c   1.000
_cell.angle_alpha   90.00
_cell.angle_beta   90.00
_cell.angle_gamma   90.00
#
_symmetry.space_group_name_H-M   'P 1'
#
loop_
_entity.id
_entity.type
_entity.pdbx_description
1 polymer ?
#
loop_
_entity_poly.entity_id
_entity_poly.type
_entity_poly.pdbx_seq_one_letter_code
_entity_poly.pdbx_strand_id
1 'polypeptide(L)'
;MVLALSPKLARAQDVKPAEPAPCTCPHPDANPSTPPSFRIKPRYAEAHALLDENDEIAALEAIRVALTEVGDGGTYVWRRNHGRLSGIVQPTSSFKDPGGRVCRHLVLTMTVGTATGRAEGIACRLADGRWQLDG
;
A
#
# COMPACT_ATOMS: atom_id res chain seq x y z
N MET A 1 74.39 15.57 6.62
CA MET A 1 73.27 16.08 5.83
C MET A 1 72.03 15.25 6.13
N VAL A 2 71.12 15.78 6.88
CA VAL A 2 69.85 15.08 7.21
C VAL A 2 68.78 15.75 6.38
N LEU A 3 68.22 15.01 5.42
CA LEU A 3 67.08 15.41 4.65
C LEU A 3 65.80 15.12 5.45
N ALA A 4 65.17 16.16 5.99
CA ALA A 4 63.86 16.07 6.62
C ALA A 4 62.80 15.99 5.54
N LEU A 5 62.21 14.80 5.32
CA LEU A 5 60.97 14.68 4.57
C LEU A 5 59.80 15.06 5.48
N SER A 6 59.18 16.18 5.21
CA SER A 6 57.95 16.57 5.83
C SER A 6 56.79 15.78 5.19
N PRO A 7 55.98 15.05 5.94
CA PRO A 7 54.77 14.47 5.39
C PRO A 7 53.78 15.58 5.14
N LYS A 8 53.36 15.77 3.89
CA LYS A 8 52.19 16.55 3.57
C LYS A 8 50.95 15.84 4.15
N LEU A 9 50.43 16.39 5.22
CA LEU A 9 49.11 16.02 5.68
C LEU A 9 48.12 16.37 4.58
N ALA A 10 47.56 15.35 3.95
CA ALA A 10 46.39 15.51 3.10
C ALA A 10 45.24 15.96 3.97
N ARG A 11 44.81 17.21 3.82
CA ARG A 11 43.59 17.69 4.43
C ARG A 11 42.44 16.85 3.84
N ALA A 12 41.82 16.05 4.68
CA ALA A 12 40.51 15.50 4.37
C ALA A 12 39.58 16.69 4.10
N GLN A 13 39.08 16.79 2.88
CA GLN A 13 38.04 17.74 2.57
C GLN A 13 36.83 17.30 3.35
N ASP A 14 36.36 18.10 4.29
CA ASP A 14 35.06 17.95 4.90
C ASP A 14 34.03 18.03 3.78
N VAL A 15 33.59 16.86 3.33
CA VAL A 15 32.40 16.73 2.52
C VAL A 15 31.25 17.04 3.46
N LYS A 16 30.77 18.27 3.42
CA LYS A 16 29.55 18.67 4.13
C LYS A 16 28.46 17.69 3.71
N PRO A 17 27.85 16.92 4.64
CA PRO A 17 26.76 16.05 4.28
C PRO A 17 25.67 16.93 3.64
N ALA A 18 25.23 16.52 2.45
CA ALA A 18 24.15 17.23 1.78
C ALA A 18 22.95 17.26 2.73
N GLU A 19 22.51 18.45 3.09
CA GLU A 19 21.27 18.64 3.83
C GLU A 19 20.16 17.92 3.06
N PRO A 20 19.38 17.01 3.71
CA PRO A 20 18.26 16.42 3.03
C PRO A 20 17.34 17.56 2.59
N ALA A 21 17.06 17.60 1.29
CA ALA A 21 16.10 18.56 0.77
C ALA A 21 14.81 18.46 1.59
N PRO A 22 14.21 19.57 2.05
CA PRO A 22 12.94 19.51 2.75
C PRO A 22 11.95 18.79 1.87
N CYS A 23 11.44 17.64 2.34
CA CYS A 23 10.35 16.96 1.69
C CYS A 23 9.14 17.88 1.79
N THR A 24 8.94 18.71 0.79
CA THR A 24 7.69 19.40 0.59
C THR A 24 6.74 18.36 0.05
N CYS A 25 6.04 17.66 0.96
CA CYS A 25 4.89 16.89 0.53
C CYS A 25 3.93 17.92 -0.10
N PRO A 26 3.53 17.76 -1.39
CA PRO A 26 2.42 18.54 -1.88
C PRO A 26 1.25 18.20 -0.96
N HIS A 27 0.74 19.19 -0.22
CA HIS A 27 -0.53 19.06 0.43
C HIS A 27 -1.56 18.82 -0.67
N PRO A 28 -2.13 17.62 -0.80
CA PRO A 28 -3.42 17.55 -1.42
C PRO A 28 -4.32 18.42 -0.54
N ASP A 29 -5.06 19.33 -1.15
CA ASP A 29 -6.11 20.06 -0.46
C ASP A 29 -7.03 19.02 0.20
N ALA A 30 -6.70 18.68 1.44
CA ALA A 30 -7.46 17.74 2.22
C ALA A 30 -8.70 18.51 2.67
N ASN A 31 -9.77 18.37 1.90
CA ASN A 31 -11.09 18.75 2.35
C ASN A 31 -11.41 17.90 3.58
N PRO A 32 -11.50 18.45 4.80
CA PRO A 32 -11.66 17.70 6.04
C PRO A 32 -12.98 16.94 6.16
N SER A 33 -13.85 17.06 5.18
CA SER A 33 -15.18 16.40 5.14
C SER A 33 -15.22 15.13 4.30
N THR A 34 -14.12 14.73 3.67
CA THR A 34 -14.09 13.45 2.97
C THR A 34 -13.69 12.36 3.96
N PRO A 35 -14.55 11.33 4.20
CA PRO A 35 -14.14 10.18 4.99
C PRO A 35 -12.88 9.60 4.38
N PRO A 36 -11.99 8.98 5.18
CA PRO A 36 -10.79 8.35 4.65
C PRO A 36 -11.20 7.32 3.61
N SER A 37 -11.25 7.77 2.38
CA SER A 37 -11.58 6.92 1.27
C SER A 37 -10.37 6.03 0.96
N PHE A 38 -10.62 4.81 0.67
CA PHE A 38 -9.68 3.90 0.06
C PHE A 38 -8.93 4.66 -1.05
N ARG A 39 -7.62 4.81 -0.91
CA ARG A 39 -6.83 5.59 -1.89
C ARG A 39 -6.81 4.88 -3.22
N ILE A 40 -7.79 5.17 -4.03
CA ILE A 40 -7.92 4.60 -5.37
C ILE A 40 -6.99 5.39 -6.30
N LYS A 41 -5.99 4.69 -6.85
CA LYS A 41 -5.17 5.26 -7.91
C LYS A 41 -5.98 5.35 -9.21
N PRO A 42 -5.73 6.32 -10.08
CA PRO A 42 -6.51 6.51 -11.31
C PRO A 42 -6.71 5.23 -12.13
N ARG A 43 -5.67 4.43 -12.28
CA ARG A 43 -5.75 3.15 -13.01
C ARG A 43 -6.68 2.12 -12.34
N TYR A 44 -6.80 2.16 -11.01
CA TYR A 44 -7.76 1.30 -10.32
C TYR A 44 -9.19 1.72 -10.62
N ALA A 45 -9.47 3.02 -10.68
CA ALA A 45 -10.78 3.53 -11.02
C ALA A 45 -11.22 3.10 -12.43
N GLU A 46 -10.30 3.08 -13.40
CA GLU A 46 -10.56 2.58 -14.75
C GLU A 46 -10.91 1.08 -14.73
N ALA A 47 -10.14 0.26 -14.03
CA ALA A 47 -10.40 -1.17 -13.89
C ALA A 47 -11.72 -1.41 -13.15
N HIS A 48 -11.98 -0.69 -12.06
CA HIS A 48 -13.19 -0.82 -11.26
C HIS A 48 -14.46 -0.47 -12.06
N ALA A 49 -14.39 0.51 -12.95
CA ALA A 49 -15.52 0.90 -13.79
C ALA A 49 -15.97 -0.20 -14.78
N LEU A 50 -15.13 -1.22 -15.02
CA LEU A 50 -15.44 -2.36 -15.88
C LEU A 50 -16.03 -3.56 -15.11
N LEU A 51 -16.20 -3.44 -13.80
CA LEU A 51 -16.74 -4.52 -12.95
C LEU A 51 -18.26 -4.50 -12.93
N ASP A 52 -18.84 -5.68 -12.95
CA ASP A 52 -20.23 -5.87 -12.57
C ASP A 52 -20.36 -6.17 -11.05
N GLU A 53 -21.60 -6.24 -10.55
CA GLU A 53 -21.87 -6.51 -9.14
C GLU A 53 -21.27 -7.84 -8.66
N ASN A 54 -21.30 -8.89 -9.49
CA ASN A 54 -20.73 -10.19 -9.15
C ASN A 54 -19.20 -10.14 -9.08
N ASP A 55 -18.58 -9.30 -9.91
CA ASP A 55 -17.14 -9.07 -9.87
C ASP A 55 -16.74 -8.37 -8.57
N GLU A 56 -17.51 -7.39 -8.14
CA GLU A 56 -17.30 -6.69 -6.87
C GLU A 56 -17.43 -7.63 -5.67
N ILE A 57 -18.44 -8.49 -5.67
CA ILE A 57 -18.63 -9.52 -4.64
C ILE A 57 -17.42 -10.47 -4.61
N ALA A 58 -16.95 -10.93 -5.77
CA ALA A 58 -15.78 -11.80 -5.85
C ALA A 58 -14.52 -11.13 -5.34
N ALA A 59 -14.33 -9.84 -5.63
CA ALA A 59 -13.20 -9.07 -5.13
C ALA A 59 -13.25 -8.89 -3.60
N LEU A 60 -14.41 -8.57 -3.04
CA LEU A 60 -14.60 -8.45 -1.59
C LEU A 60 -14.36 -9.78 -0.87
N GLU A 61 -14.82 -10.88 -1.43
CA GLU A 61 -14.56 -12.22 -0.88
C GLU A 61 -13.07 -12.56 -0.90
N ALA A 62 -12.36 -12.24 -1.98
CA ALA A 62 -10.92 -12.43 -2.07
C ALA A 62 -10.17 -11.61 -1.00
N ILE A 63 -10.58 -10.37 -0.76
CA ILE A 63 -10.05 -9.54 0.32
C ILE A 63 -10.30 -10.19 1.68
N ARG A 64 -11.51 -10.67 1.93
CA ARG A 64 -11.86 -11.34 3.19
C ARG A 64 -10.99 -12.57 3.43
N VAL A 65 -10.83 -13.41 2.43
CA VAL A 65 -9.97 -14.60 2.52
C VAL A 65 -8.52 -14.20 2.80
N ALA A 66 -7.98 -13.24 2.07
CA ALA A 66 -6.61 -12.78 2.27
C ALA A 66 -6.38 -12.22 3.68
N LEU A 67 -7.30 -11.42 4.19
CA LEU A 67 -7.21 -10.86 5.54
C LEU A 67 -7.26 -11.93 6.64
N THR A 68 -7.97 -13.02 6.41
CA THR A 68 -8.17 -14.11 7.38
C THR A 68 -7.06 -15.17 7.29
N GLU A 69 -6.63 -15.53 6.09
CA GLU A 69 -5.80 -16.72 5.84
C GLU A 69 -4.34 -16.38 5.49
N VAL A 70 -4.06 -15.15 5.04
CA VAL A 70 -2.73 -14.79 4.55
C VAL A 70 -2.00 -13.94 5.59
N GLY A 71 -0.76 -14.33 5.92
CA GLY A 71 0.10 -13.55 6.80
C GLY A 71 0.59 -12.25 6.14
N ASP A 72 1.05 -11.30 6.97
CA ASP A 72 1.63 -10.05 6.49
C ASP A 72 2.82 -10.30 5.56
N GLY A 73 2.83 -9.64 4.41
CA GLY A 73 3.82 -9.82 3.35
C GLY A 73 3.49 -10.95 2.36
N GLY A 74 2.54 -11.82 2.68
CA GLY A 74 2.06 -12.86 1.76
C GLY A 74 1.11 -12.28 0.70
N THR A 75 0.80 -13.09 -0.29
CA THR A 75 -0.10 -12.73 -1.39
C THR A 75 -1.20 -13.77 -1.56
N TYR A 76 -2.38 -13.30 -1.87
CA TYR A 76 -3.51 -14.12 -2.29
C TYR A 76 -3.87 -13.78 -3.73
N VAL A 77 -3.69 -14.74 -4.63
CA VAL A 77 -4.02 -14.60 -6.06
C VAL A 77 -5.38 -15.24 -6.31
N TRP A 78 -6.26 -14.52 -6.95
CA TRP A 78 -7.59 -15.00 -7.28
C TRP A 78 -7.98 -14.65 -8.70
N ARG A 79 -8.90 -15.38 -9.26
CA ARG A 79 -9.51 -15.09 -10.56
C ARG A 79 -10.91 -15.66 -10.63
N ARG A 80 -11.72 -15.05 -11.45
CA ARG A 80 -13.02 -15.62 -11.74
C ARG A 80 -12.92 -16.73 -12.79
N ASN A 81 -13.77 -17.75 -12.67
CA ASN A 81 -13.80 -18.89 -13.59
C ASN A 81 -14.24 -18.49 -14.99
N HIS A 82 -14.96 -17.40 -15.11
CA HIS A 82 -15.42 -16.84 -16.37
C HIS A 82 -15.15 -15.33 -16.36
N GLY A 83 -14.90 -14.76 -17.53
CA GLY A 83 -14.54 -13.38 -17.64
C GLY A 83 -13.03 -13.16 -17.53
N ARG A 84 -12.63 -11.89 -17.59
CA ARG A 84 -11.22 -11.46 -17.68
C ARG A 84 -10.74 -10.81 -16.39
N LEU A 85 -11.40 -11.14 -15.26
CA LEU A 85 -11.09 -10.57 -13.96
C LEU A 85 -10.17 -11.48 -13.17
N SER A 86 -9.06 -10.93 -12.72
CA SER A 86 -8.15 -11.53 -11.73
C SER A 86 -7.62 -10.47 -10.79
N GLY A 87 -7.09 -10.89 -9.67
CA GLY A 87 -6.52 -9.96 -8.70
C GLY A 87 -5.51 -10.60 -7.77
N ILE A 88 -4.79 -9.73 -7.09
CA ILE A 88 -3.83 -10.07 -6.05
C ILE A 88 -4.16 -9.22 -4.84
N VAL A 89 -4.36 -9.83 -3.69
CA VAL A 89 -4.52 -9.15 -2.40
C VAL A 89 -3.30 -9.44 -1.55
N GLN A 90 -2.69 -8.40 -1.05
CA GLN A 90 -1.50 -8.49 -0.22
C GLN A 90 -1.70 -7.73 1.10
N PRO A 91 -1.95 -8.43 2.21
CA PRO A 91 -1.79 -7.82 3.53
C PRO A 91 -0.33 -7.47 3.78
N THR A 92 -0.05 -6.24 4.19
CA THR A 92 1.33 -5.75 4.32
C THR A 92 1.78 -5.59 5.76
N SER A 93 0.88 -5.20 6.64
CA SER A 93 1.17 -5.04 8.07
C SER A 93 -0.11 -5.13 8.90
N SER A 94 0.03 -5.46 10.17
CA SER A 94 -1.05 -5.54 11.13
C SER A 94 -0.78 -4.63 12.31
N PHE A 95 -1.82 -4.04 12.88
CA PHE A 95 -1.74 -3.18 14.05
C PHE A 95 -3.05 -3.23 14.85
N LYS A 96 -3.04 -2.70 16.07
CA LYS A 96 -4.26 -2.46 16.85
C LYS A 96 -4.62 -0.99 16.81
N ASP A 97 -5.88 -0.69 16.58
CA ASP A 97 -6.38 0.68 16.67
C ASP A 97 -6.57 1.12 18.14
N PRO A 98 -6.89 2.41 18.40
CA PRO A 98 -7.13 2.89 19.75
C PRO A 98 -8.27 2.17 20.48
N GLY A 99 -9.23 1.61 19.76
CA GLY A 99 -10.33 0.81 20.28
C GLY A 99 -9.98 -0.66 20.56
N GLY A 100 -8.74 -1.08 20.25
CA GLY A 100 -8.28 -2.45 20.45
C GLY A 100 -8.64 -3.42 19.33
N ARG A 101 -9.22 -2.94 18.22
CA ARG A 101 -9.50 -3.77 17.05
C ARG A 101 -8.20 -4.13 16.32
N VAL A 102 -8.10 -5.35 15.82
CA VAL A 102 -7.01 -5.74 14.92
C VAL A 102 -7.29 -5.17 13.55
N CYS A 103 -6.37 -4.37 13.05
CA CYS A 103 -6.43 -3.76 11.72
C CYS A 103 -5.26 -4.24 10.87
N ARG A 104 -5.45 -4.29 9.56
CA ARG A 104 -4.41 -4.67 8.60
C ARG A 104 -4.39 -3.70 7.44
N HIS A 105 -3.19 -3.30 7.05
CA HIS A 105 -2.96 -2.65 5.77
C HIS A 105 -2.99 -3.68 4.66
N LEU A 106 -3.59 -3.34 3.55
CA LEU A 106 -3.66 -4.21 2.38
C LEU A 106 -3.43 -3.45 1.08
N VAL A 107 -2.93 -4.16 0.11
CA VAL A 107 -2.80 -3.71 -1.28
C VAL A 107 -3.61 -4.66 -2.14
N LEU A 108 -4.50 -4.10 -2.95
CA LEU A 108 -5.26 -4.82 -3.96
C LEU A 108 -4.75 -4.41 -5.35
N THR A 109 -4.35 -5.39 -6.13
CA THR A 109 -4.11 -5.22 -7.57
C THR A 109 -5.16 -6.01 -8.32
N MET A 110 -5.82 -5.37 -9.28
CA MET A 110 -6.91 -5.98 -10.03
C MET A 110 -6.69 -5.77 -11.53
N THR A 111 -6.91 -6.82 -12.30
CA THR A 111 -6.79 -6.81 -13.75
C THR A 111 -8.11 -7.22 -14.37
N VAL A 112 -8.65 -6.36 -15.21
CA VAL A 112 -9.87 -6.59 -15.99
C VAL A 112 -9.51 -6.48 -17.47
N GLY A 113 -9.39 -7.62 -18.14
CA GLY A 113 -8.89 -7.64 -19.53
C GLY A 113 -7.48 -7.08 -19.62
N THR A 114 -7.32 -5.94 -20.26
CA THR A 114 -6.03 -5.24 -20.41
C THR A 114 -5.83 -4.11 -19.39
N ALA A 115 -6.86 -3.77 -18.62
CA ALA A 115 -6.80 -2.72 -17.60
C ALA A 115 -6.34 -3.30 -16.27
N THR A 116 -5.31 -2.70 -15.68
CA THR A 116 -4.81 -3.06 -14.35
C THR A 116 -4.86 -1.84 -13.44
N GLY A 117 -5.43 -2.02 -12.24
CA GLY A 117 -5.51 -1.01 -11.22
C GLY A 117 -4.98 -1.49 -9.88
N ARG A 118 -4.56 -0.54 -9.04
CA ARG A 118 -4.06 -0.80 -7.70
C ARG A 118 -4.74 0.13 -6.71
N ALA A 119 -5.17 -0.45 -5.58
CA ALA A 119 -5.70 0.29 -4.44
C ALA A 119 -4.98 -0.12 -3.16
N GLU A 120 -4.93 0.77 -2.21
CA GLU A 120 -4.38 0.54 -0.88
C GLU A 120 -5.42 0.94 0.15
N GLY A 121 -5.51 0.20 1.24
CA GLY A 121 -6.48 0.48 2.28
C GLY A 121 -6.16 -0.19 3.59
N ILE A 122 -7.05 0.03 4.54
CA ILE A 122 -7.02 -0.54 5.87
C ILE A 122 -8.33 -1.29 6.11
N ALA A 123 -8.24 -2.48 6.65
CA ALA A 123 -9.38 -3.24 7.14
C ALA A 123 -9.22 -3.52 8.62
N CYS A 124 -10.28 -3.35 9.38
CA CYS A 124 -10.32 -3.64 10.80
C CYS A 124 -11.32 -4.75 11.11
N ARG A 125 -10.95 -5.63 12.03
CA ARG A 125 -11.78 -6.76 12.43
C ARG A 125 -12.80 -6.31 13.46
N LEU A 126 -14.07 -6.61 13.19
CA LEU A 126 -15.16 -6.39 14.13
C LEU A 126 -15.22 -7.48 15.19
N ALA A 127 -15.96 -7.24 16.28
CA ALA A 127 -16.14 -8.19 17.37
C ALA A 127 -16.76 -9.54 16.93
N ASP A 128 -17.55 -9.55 15.88
CA ASP A 128 -18.15 -10.75 15.27
C ASP A 128 -17.21 -11.49 14.31
N GLY A 129 -15.98 -11.03 14.15
CA GLY A 129 -14.97 -11.62 13.26
C GLY A 129 -15.03 -11.14 11.81
N ARG A 130 -16.00 -10.33 11.44
CA ARG A 130 -16.06 -9.72 10.10
C ARG A 130 -15.01 -8.63 9.94
N TRP A 131 -14.59 -8.40 8.72
CA TRP A 131 -13.69 -7.32 8.36
C TRP A 131 -14.48 -6.13 7.79
N GLN A 132 -14.11 -4.95 8.23
CA GLN A 132 -14.63 -3.69 7.73
C GLN A 132 -13.48 -2.92 7.07
N LEU A 133 -13.71 -2.45 5.85
CA LEU A 133 -12.77 -1.57 5.17
C LEU A 133 -12.92 -0.15 5.74
N ASP A 134 -11.87 0.37 6.33
CA ASP A 134 -11.84 1.68 6.99
C ASP A 134 -11.06 2.74 6.16
N GLY A 135 -10.85 2.47 4.92
CA GLY A 135 -10.24 3.47 4.04
C GLY A 135 -8.95 3.08 3.38
#